data_6453d8082cfd6f43553bf78520bec421
#
_entry.id   6453d8082cfd6f43553bf78520bec421
#
_cell.length_a   1.000
_cell.length_b   1.000
_cell.length_c   1.000
_cell.angle_alpha   90.00
_cell.angle_beta   90.00
_cell.angle_gamma   90.00
#
_symmetry.space_group_name_H-M   'P 1'
#
loop_
_entity.id
_entity.type
_entity.pdbx_description
1 polymer ?
#
loop_
_entity_poly.entity_id
_entity_poly.type
_entity_poly.pdbx_seq_one_letter_code
_entity_poly.pdbx_strand_id
1 'polypeptide(L)'
;MYSRFMKQIFHHIYRSLRNDVNGVIERARTSKLIGSSQETQIYLFTNDSCVKDLLLKIKGDGDFLSTNCSTNEVDDLRFILLVSQITIVDTPEEIIDICPDFNVCGATESGINVGIVPASGMKCERCWYYSESIEEDGESTCDSPYHDVCPRCEKVMIQNIRT
;
A
#
# COMPACT_ATOMS: atom_id res chain seq x y z
N MET A 1 -25.86 2.10 -5.73
CA MET A 1 -25.70 2.92 -6.96
C MET A 1 -25.20 4.29 -6.55
N TYR A 2 -23.89 4.57 -6.69
CA TYR A 2 -23.32 5.88 -6.34
C TYR A 2 -23.75 6.92 -7.36
N SER A 3 -24.22 8.10 -6.88
CA SER A 3 -24.63 9.18 -7.77
C SER A 3 -23.41 9.66 -8.60
N ARG A 4 -23.68 10.23 -9.78
CA ARG A 4 -22.63 10.77 -10.69
C ARG A 4 -21.75 11.81 -9.97
N PHE A 5 -22.33 12.54 -9.04
CA PHE A 5 -21.66 13.53 -8.20
C PHE A 5 -20.66 12.89 -7.23
N MET A 6 -21.03 11.77 -6.58
CA MET A 6 -20.12 11.04 -5.68
C MET A 6 -18.90 10.48 -6.44
N LYS A 7 -19.09 10.01 -7.69
CA LYS A 7 -17.99 9.53 -8.51
C LYS A 7 -16.99 10.65 -8.88
N GLN A 8 -17.46 11.87 -9.08
CA GLN A 8 -16.61 13.01 -9.39
C GLN A 8 -15.79 13.46 -8.17
N ILE A 9 -16.41 13.51 -6.98
CA ILE A 9 -15.71 13.81 -5.72
C ILE A 9 -14.66 12.75 -5.45
N PHE A 10 -15.02 11.49 -5.59
CA PHE A 10 -14.12 10.35 -5.44
C PHE A 10 -12.89 10.49 -6.34
N HIS A 11 -13.10 10.75 -7.62
CA HIS A 11 -12.02 10.89 -8.59
C HIS A 11 -11.11 12.10 -8.29
N HIS A 12 -11.67 13.18 -7.74
CA HIS A 12 -10.89 14.37 -7.37
C HIS A 12 -10.01 14.10 -6.14
N ILE A 13 -10.58 13.57 -5.06
CA ILE A 13 -9.83 13.19 -3.85
C ILE A 13 -8.70 12.22 -4.21
N TYR A 14 -9.00 11.29 -5.08
CA TYR A 14 -8.08 10.27 -5.53
C TYR A 14 -6.86 10.81 -6.29
N ARG A 15 -7.10 11.71 -7.23
CA ARG A 15 -6.04 12.38 -7.98
C ARG A 15 -5.17 13.23 -7.07
N SER A 16 -5.80 13.98 -6.17
CA SER A 16 -5.08 14.81 -5.21
C SER A 16 -4.20 13.96 -4.32
N LEU A 17 -4.76 12.94 -3.67
CA LEU A 17 -4.02 12.01 -2.83
C LEU A 17 -2.83 11.38 -3.56
N ARG A 18 -3.02 10.91 -4.80
CA ARG A 18 -1.94 10.30 -5.57
C ARG A 18 -0.81 11.29 -5.87
N ASN A 19 -1.14 12.53 -6.21
CA ASN A 19 -0.14 13.57 -6.45
C ASN A 19 0.63 13.89 -5.17
N ASP A 20 -0.07 14.01 -4.06
CA ASP A 20 0.52 14.30 -2.74
C ASP A 20 1.46 13.17 -2.31
N VAL A 21 1.01 11.93 -2.41
CA VAL A 21 1.81 10.73 -2.08
C VAL A 21 3.04 10.65 -2.98
N ASN A 22 2.90 10.89 -4.29
CA ASN A 22 4.04 10.90 -5.21
C ASN A 22 5.05 11.99 -4.82
N GLY A 23 4.59 13.17 -4.41
CA GLY A 23 5.46 14.24 -3.94
C GLY A 23 6.28 13.84 -2.71
N VAL A 24 5.67 13.11 -1.76
CA VAL A 24 6.38 12.60 -0.57
C VAL A 24 7.35 11.47 -0.96
N ILE A 25 6.96 10.56 -1.85
CA ILE A 25 7.82 9.49 -2.39
C ILE A 25 9.07 10.08 -3.05
N GLU A 26 8.94 11.13 -3.85
CA GLU A 26 10.09 11.76 -4.51
C GLU A 26 11.05 12.43 -3.49
N ARG A 27 10.52 13.01 -2.42
CA ARG A 27 11.36 13.49 -1.31
C ARG A 27 12.10 12.36 -0.60
N ALA A 28 11.41 11.23 -0.33
CA ALA A 28 12.02 10.06 0.28
C ALA A 28 13.11 9.44 -0.61
N ARG A 29 12.95 9.47 -1.93
CA ARG A 29 14.01 9.07 -2.89
C ARG A 29 15.21 10.02 -2.85
N THR A 30 14.96 11.31 -2.80
CA THR A 30 16.02 12.33 -2.75
C THR A 30 16.84 12.17 -1.47
N SER A 31 16.21 11.84 -0.35
CA SER A 31 16.89 11.53 0.92
C SER A 31 17.52 10.13 0.95
N LYS A 32 17.38 9.34 -0.12
CA LYS A 32 17.89 7.96 -0.23
C LYS A 32 17.29 7.00 0.82
N LEU A 33 16.10 7.29 1.32
CA LEU A 33 15.38 6.41 2.23
C LEU A 33 14.82 5.18 1.49
N ILE A 34 14.38 5.38 0.25
CA ILE A 34 13.81 4.35 -0.63
C ILE A 34 14.40 4.46 -2.04
N GLY A 35 14.43 3.36 -2.78
CA GLY A 35 14.81 3.33 -4.20
C GLY A 35 13.60 3.40 -5.13
N SER A 36 12.55 2.66 -4.83
CA SER A 36 11.33 2.58 -5.64
C SER A 36 10.08 2.81 -4.80
N SER A 37 8.96 3.15 -5.44
CA SER A 37 7.68 3.29 -4.75
C SER A 37 7.20 1.95 -4.15
N GLN A 38 7.58 0.83 -4.74
CA GLN A 38 7.25 -0.50 -4.25
C GLN A 38 8.01 -0.87 -2.95
N GLU A 39 9.10 -0.18 -2.62
CA GLU A 39 9.83 -0.33 -1.37
C GLU A 39 9.23 0.48 -0.22
N THR A 40 7.98 0.95 -0.38
CA THR A 40 7.38 1.94 0.49
C THR A 40 6.20 1.37 1.27
N GLN A 41 6.20 1.63 2.57
CA GLN A 41 5.02 1.59 3.43
C GLN A 41 4.55 3.02 3.69
N ILE A 42 3.25 3.25 3.52
CA ILE A 42 2.63 4.57 3.69
C ILE A 42 1.70 4.55 4.90
N TYR A 43 1.78 5.63 5.68
CA TYR A 43 0.85 5.95 6.75
C TYR A 43 0.01 7.15 6.33
N LEU A 44 -1.32 7.01 6.45
CA LEU A 44 -2.28 8.05 6.07
C LEU A 44 -3.12 8.46 7.28
N PHE A 45 -3.25 9.75 7.50
CA PHE A 45 -4.16 10.32 8.48
C PHE A 45 -5.02 11.42 7.84
N THR A 46 -6.29 11.48 8.21
CA THR A 46 -7.19 12.58 7.84
C THR A 46 -8.17 12.87 8.97
N ASN A 47 -8.46 14.15 9.17
CA ASN A 47 -9.49 14.62 10.10
C ASN A 47 -10.92 14.46 9.55
N ASP A 48 -11.06 14.26 8.24
CA ASP A 48 -12.37 14.10 7.60
C ASP A 48 -12.83 12.64 7.70
N SER A 49 -13.88 12.39 8.50
CA SER A 49 -14.43 11.05 8.70
C SER A 49 -14.96 10.43 7.39
N CYS A 50 -15.52 11.24 6.49
CA CYS A 50 -16.01 10.73 5.20
C CYS A 50 -14.86 10.28 4.31
N VAL A 51 -13.75 11.03 4.29
CA VAL A 51 -12.53 10.65 3.57
C VAL A 51 -11.90 9.41 4.18
N LYS A 52 -11.85 9.32 5.53
CA LYS A 52 -11.34 8.15 6.24
C LYS A 52 -12.13 6.88 5.91
N ASP A 53 -13.46 6.94 5.99
CA ASP A 53 -14.34 5.82 5.64
C ASP A 53 -14.16 5.39 4.18
N LEU A 54 -13.93 6.34 3.29
CA LEU A 54 -13.66 6.09 1.90
C LEU A 54 -12.32 5.36 1.70
N LEU A 55 -11.26 5.83 2.35
CA LEU A 55 -9.93 5.21 2.29
C LEU A 55 -9.96 3.79 2.85
N LEU A 56 -10.67 3.56 3.97
CA LEU A 56 -10.84 2.24 4.57
C LEU A 56 -11.57 1.27 3.62
N LYS A 57 -12.63 1.73 2.95
CA LYS A 57 -13.35 0.92 1.96
C LYS A 57 -12.49 0.53 0.77
N ILE A 58 -11.60 1.42 0.31
CA ILE A 58 -10.73 1.15 -0.84
C ILE A 58 -9.52 0.33 -0.44
N LYS A 59 -9.02 0.52 0.79
CA LYS A 59 -7.90 -0.29 1.31
C LYS A 59 -8.26 -1.78 1.32
N GLY A 60 -9.56 -2.13 1.45
CA GLY A 60 -10.01 -3.51 1.62
C GLY A 60 -9.70 -4.07 3.01
N ASP A 61 -10.42 -5.14 3.38
CA ASP A 61 -10.30 -5.76 4.71
C ASP A 61 -9.18 -6.80 4.80
N GLY A 62 -8.35 -6.94 3.77
CA GLY A 62 -7.38 -8.01 3.70
C GLY A 62 -5.98 -7.58 3.33
N ASP A 63 -5.01 -8.35 3.79
CA ASP A 63 -3.70 -8.40 3.17
C ASP A 63 -3.89 -8.92 1.74
N PHE A 64 -3.81 -8.02 0.77
CA PHE A 64 -3.96 -8.38 -0.66
C PHE A 64 -2.96 -9.46 -1.09
N LEU A 65 -1.86 -9.55 -0.38
CA LEU A 65 -0.83 -10.56 -0.61
C LEU A 65 -1.15 -11.87 0.13
N SER A 66 -2.19 -11.89 0.97
CA SER A 66 -2.67 -13.12 1.63
C SER A 66 -3.56 -13.95 0.69
N THR A 67 -3.66 -15.25 1.00
CA THR A 67 -4.40 -16.24 0.19
C THR A 67 -5.93 -16.06 0.15
N ASN A 68 -6.48 -15.19 1.01
CA ASN A 68 -7.93 -14.99 1.18
C ASN A 68 -8.49 -13.81 0.40
N CYS A 69 -7.73 -13.23 -0.52
CA CYS A 69 -8.25 -12.18 -1.38
C CYS A 69 -9.41 -12.70 -2.24
N SER A 70 -10.61 -12.26 -1.93
CA SER A 70 -11.77 -12.46 -2.81
C SER A 70 -11.51 -11.69 -4.11
N THR A 71 -11.55 -12.41 -5.20
CA THR A 71 -10.96 -12.13 -6.52
C THR A 71 -11.55 -10.96 -7.31
N ASN A 72 -12.39 -10.12 -6.73
CA ASN A 72 -13.16 -9.11 -7.48
C ASN A 72 -12.89 -7.65 -7.10
N GLU A 73 -12.02 -7.37 -6.16
CA GLU A 73 -11.72 -5.99 -5.76
C GLU A 73 -10.40 -5.52 -6.37
N VAL A 74 -10.52 -4.97 -7.57
CA VAL A 74 -9.39 -4.36 -8.32
C VAL A 74 -8.97 -3.02 -7.72
N ASP A 75 -9.68 -2.53 -6.71
CA ASP A 75 -9.58 -1.18 -6.18
C ASP A 75 -8.77 -1.09 -4.87
N ASP A 76 -7.77 -1.94 -4.70
CA ASP A 76 -6.87 -1.83 -3.55
C ASP A 76 -6.01 -0.56 -3.68
N LEU A 77 -6.07 0.27 -2.65
CA LEU A 77 -5.37 1.54 -2.57
C LEU A 77 -3.85 1.41 -2.84
N ARG A 78 -3.25 0.26 -2.50
CA ARG A 78 -1.83 -0.03 -2.76
C ARG A 78 -1.50 -0.03 -4.25
N PHE A 79 -2.36 -0.61 -5.09
CA PHE A 79 -2.14 -0.62 -6.55
C PHE A 79 -2.29 0.76 -7.16
N ILE A 80 -3.14 1.54 -6.59
CA ILE A 80 -3.41 2.88 -7.06
C ILE A 80 -2.24 3.81 -6.75
N LEU A 81 -1.67 3.66 -5.54
CA LEU A 81 -0.52 4.43 -5.09
C LEU A 81 0.81 3.78 -5.49
N LEU A 82 0.79 2.53 -5.99
CA LEU A 82 1.95 1.73 -6.38
C LEU A 82 2.95 1.51 -5.23
N VAL A 83 2.42 1.15 -4.06
CA VAL A 83 3.20 0.93 -2.83
C VAL A 83 2.92 -0.45 -2.24
N SER A 84 3.84 -0.98 -1.42
CA SER A 84 3.68 -2.33 -0.86
C SER A 84 2.70 -2.39 0.30
N GLN A 85 2.72 -1.39 1.18
CA GLN A 85 1.92 -1.40 2.41
C GLN A 85 1.28 -0.04 2.66
N ILE A 86 0.05 -0.06 3.22
CA ILE A 86 -0.67 1.16 3.60
C ILE A 86 -1.35 0.93 4.95
N THR A 87 -1.10 1.85 5.86
CA THR A 87 -1.76 1.91 7.17
C THR A 87 -2.51 3.23 7.30
N ILE A 88 -3.77 3.16 7.71
CA ILE A 88 -4.56 4.34 8.04
C ILE A 88 -4.53 4.46 9.56
N VAL A 89 -3.99 5.57 10.05
CA VAL A 89 -3.80 5.83 11.48
C VAL A 89 -4.90 6.74 12.02
N ASP A 90 -5.08 6.72 13.34
CA ASP A 90 -6.13 7.46 14.01
C ASP A 90 -5.70 8.85 14.45
N THR A 91 -4.41 9.05 14.63
CA THR A 91 -3.84 10.31 15.10
C THR A 91 -2.66 10.76 14.22
N PRO A 92 -2.43 12.07 14.05
CA PRO A 92 -1.29 12.55 13.28
C PRO A 92 0.05 12.34 14.01
N GLU A 93 0.02 12.23 15.33
CA GLU A 93 1.18 11.97 16.19
C GLU A 93 1.81 10.64 15.87
N GLU A 94 1.01 9.60 15.54
CA GLU A 94 1.51 8.29 15.12
C GLU A 94 2.40 8.39 13.88
N ILE A 95 2.07 9.26 12.93
CA ILE A 95 2.91 9.49 11.74
C ILE A 95 4.25 10.12 12.14
N ILE A 96 4.24 11.07 13.08
CA ILE A 96 5.47 11.76 13.52
C ILE A 96 6.39 10.80 14.27
N ASP A 97 5.83 9.93 15.10
CA ASP A 97 6.59 8.93 15.86
C ASP A 97 7.24 7.88 14.95
N ILE A 98 6.52 7.47 13.90
CA ILE A 98 6.99 6.46 12.94
C ILE A 98 7.96 7.05 11.92
N CYS A 99 7.72 8.30 11.49
CA CYS A 99 8.50 9.00 10.47
C CYS A 99 9.24 10.20 11.09
N PRO A 100 10.37 10.00 11.76
CA PRO A 100 11.09 11.07 12.43
C PRO A 100 11.71 12.10 11.45
N ASP A 101 11.83 11.75 10.18
CA ASP A 101 12.32 12.66 9.14
C ASP A 101 11.15 13.47 8.54
N PHE A 102 11.11 14.77 8.81
CA PHE A 102 10.12 15.70 8.27
C PHE A 102 10.09 15.77 6.73
N ASN A 103 11.15 15.33 6.05
CA ASN A 103 11.16 15.29 4.59
C ASN A 103 10.23 14.22 4.02
N VAL A 104 9.93 13.18 4.80
CA VAL A 104 9.12 12.04 4.39
C VAL A 104 7.74 12.00 5.05
N CYS A 105 7.37 13.07 5.74
CA CYS A 105 6.01 13.23 6.26
C CYS A 105 5.50 14.67 6.06
N GLY A 106 4.20 14.86 6.11
CA GLY A 106 3.61 16.20 6.07
C GLY A 106 2.13 16.22 5.71
N ALA A 107 1.52 17.37 6.03
CA ALA A 107 0.19 17.69 5.55
C ALA A 107 0.24 18.01 4.05
N THR A 108 -0.72 17.48 3.31
CA THR A 108 -0.84 17.65 1.88
C THR A 108 -1.94 18.66 1.52
N GLU A 109 -2.01 19.06 0.25
CA GLU A 109 -3.07 19.94 -0.24
C GLU A 109 -4.45 19.29 -0.15
N SER A 110 -4.51 17.95 -0.17
CA SER A 110 -5.75 17.20 0.01
C SER A 110 -6.26 17.16 1.46
N GLY A 111 -5.51 17.69 2.44
CA GLY A 111 -5.84 17.63 3.86
C GLY A 111 -5.57 16.24 4.49
N ILE A 112 -4.82 15.40 3.78
CA ILE A 112 -4.39 14.08 4.26
C ILE A 112 -2.93 14.17 4.66
N ASN A 113 -2.60 13.79 5.89
CA ASN A 113 -1.21 13.66 6.30
C ASN A 113 -0.65 12.34 5.78
N VAL A 114 0.54 12.42 5.20
CA VAL A 114 1.22 11.26 4.61
C VAL A 114 2.56 11.07 5.32
N GLY A 115 2.82 9.86 5.79
CA GLY A 115 4.13 9.45 6.29
C GLY A 115 4.65 8.28 5.47
N ILE A 116 5.97 8.21 5.26
CA ILE A 116 6.62 7.18 4.46
C ILE A 116 7.78 6.56 5.24
N VAL A 117 7.81 5.23 5.23
CA VAL A 117 8.95 4.44 5.71
C VAL A 117 9.26 3.32 4.71
N PRO A 118 10.45 2.70 4.76
CA PRO A 118 10.71 1.48 4.01
C PRO A 118 9.70 0.39 4.36
N ALA A 119 9.23 -0.36 3.35
CA ALA A 119 8.30 -1.46 3.54
C ALA A 119 8.96 -2.60 4.32
N SER A 120 8.18 -3.27 5.17
CA SER A 120 8.60 -4.47 5.91
C SER A 120 8.45 -5.75 5.07
N GLY A 121 9.13 -6.81 5.51
CA GLY A 121 9.13 -8.11 4.86
C GLY A 121 10.08 -8.23 3.66
N MET A 122 9.91 -9.30 2.89
CA MET A 122 10.77 -9.64 1.77
C MET A 122 10.18 -9.20 0.43
N LYS A 123 11.07 -8.86 -0.50
CA LYS A 123 10.70 -8.48 -1.86
C LYS A 123 10.32 -9.70 -2.68
N CYS A 124 9.11 -9.70 -3.22
CA CYS A 124 8.66 -10.72 -4.14
C CYS A 124 9.44 -10.63 -5.47
N GLU A 125 10.10 -11.71 -5.89
CA GLU A 125 10.89 -11.74 -7.12
C GLU A 125 10.08 -11.52 -8.40
N ARG A 126 8.78 -11.82 -8.35
CA ARG A 126 7.91 -11.69 -9.51
C ARG A 126 7.25 -10.32 -9.65
N CYS A 127 6.63 -9.78 -8.58
CA CYS A 127 5.89 -8.53 -8.66
C CYS A 127 6.61 -7.33 -8.03
N TRP A 128 7.72 -7.59 -7.33
CA TRP A 128 8.61 -6.60 -6.69
C TRP A 128 7.99 -5.83 -5.52
N TYR A 129 6.78 -6.20 -5.10
CA TYR A 129 6.17 -5.70 -3.88
C TYR A 129 6.74 -6.45 -2.67
N TYR A 130 6.83 -5.78 -1.54
CA TYR A 130 7.27 -6.36 -0.27
C TYR A 130 6.11 -7.03 0.44
N SER A 131 6.35 -8.19 1.02
CA SER A 131 5.37 -8.97 1.77
C SER A 131 6.00 -9.60 3.00
N GLU A 132 5.31 -9.52 4.13
CA GLU A 132 5.69 -10.20 5.37
C GLU A 132 5.42 -11.71 5.30
N SER A 133 4.67 -12.16 4.31
CA SER A 133 4.37 -13.58 4.09
C SER A 133 5.49 -14.35 3.36
N ILE A 134 6.58 -13.68 3.01
CA ILE A 134 7.78 -14.30 2.41
C ILE A 134 8.81 -14.44 3.54
N GLU A 135 9.21 -15.67 3.87
CA GLU A 135 10.16 -15.96 4.95
C GLU A 135 11.60 -15.95 4.45
N GLU A 136 12.54 -15.41 5.25
CA GLU A 136 13.96 -15.30 4.89
C GLU A 136 14.68 -16.67 4.84
N ASP A 137 14.21 -17.67 5.58
CA ASP A 137 14.99 -18.89 5.86
C ASP A 137 14.54 -20.14 5.11
N GLY A 138 13.65 -20.06 4.14
CA GLY A 138 13.24 -21.23 3.35
C GLY A 138 12.57 -22.37 4.15
N GLU A 139 12.36 -22.19 5.44
CA GLU A 139 11.59 -23.09 6.30
C GLU A 139 10.10 -22.81 6.20
N SER A 140 9.59 -22.74 4.98
CA SER A 140 8.15 -22.63 4.82
C SER A 140 7.49 -23.95 5.25
N THR A 141 6.54 -23.84 6.15
CA THR A 141 5.66 -24.94 6.58
C THR A 141 4.72 -25.44 5.47
N CYS A 142 4.88 -24.93 4.25
CA CYS A 142 4.10 -25.25 3.08
C CYS A 142 5.00 -25.93 2.03
N ASP A 143 4.57 -27.07 1.49
CA ASP A 143 5.20 -27.80 0.36
C ASP A 143 5.13 -27.01 -0.97
N SER A 144 5.30 -25.69 -0.95
CA SER A 144 5.28 -24.87 -2.14
C SER A 144 6.67 -24.78 -2.78
N PRO A 145 6.80 -24.99 -4.10
CA PRO A 145 8.07 -24.81 -4.81
C PRO A 145 8.47 -23.33 -5.00
N TYR A 146 7.66 -22.39 -4.53
CA TYR A 146 7.83 -20.94 -4.77
C TYR A 146 8.01 -20.16 -3.46
N HIS A 147 9.20 -20.23 -2.86
CA HIS A 147 9.51 -19.59 -1.58
C HIS A 147 9.73 -18.06 -1.69
N ASP A 148 10.20 -17.60 -2.85
CA ASP A 148 10.63 -16.20 -3.08
C ASP A 148 9.52 -15.31 -3.66
N VAL A 149 8.28 -15.79 -3.68
CA VAL A 149 7.16 -15.02 -4.24
C VAL A 149 6.01 -14.87 -3.25
N CYS A 150 5.33 -13.72 -3.31
CA CYS A 150 4.17 -13.49 -2.46
C CYS A 150 3.02 -14.45 -2.80
N PRO A 151 2.10 -14.73 -1.87
CA PRO A 151 0.99 -15.69 -2.04
C PRO A 151 0.12 -15.43 -3.26
N ARG A 152 -0.04 -14.15 -3.66
CA ARG A 152 -0.74 -13.79 -4.90
C ARG A 152 -0.01 -14.29 -6.14
N CYS A 153 1.30 -14.07 -6.20
CA CYS A 153 2.11 -14.49 -7.34
C CYS A 153 2.19 -16.02 -7.43
N GLU A 154 2.35 -16.68 -6.30
CA GLU A 154 2.31 -18.14 -6.19
C GLU A 154 1.01 -18.72 -6.74
N LYS A 155 -0.13 -18.20 -6.32
CA LYS A 155 -1.46 -18.63 -6.80
C LYS A 155 -1.59 -18.54 -8.31
N VAL A 156 -1.09 -17.46 -8.92
CA VAL A 156 -1.11 -17.27 -10.37
C VAL A 156 -0.18 -18.25 -11.07
N MET A 157 0.99 -18.54 -10.50
CA MET A 157 1.95 -19.50 -11.06
C MET A 157 1.41 -20.92 -11.03
N ILE A 158 0.79 -21.34 -9.93
CA ILE A 158 0.17 -22.67 -9.79
C ILE A 158 -1.00 -22.83 -10.79
N GLN A 159 -1.81 -21.79 -10.99
CA GLN A 159 -2.91 -21.83 -11.96
C GLN A 159 -2.44 -22.02 -13.39
N ASN A 160 -1.31 -21.41 -13.77
CA ASN A 160 -0.75 -21.50 -15.12
C ASN A 160 -0.08 -22.86 -15.43
N ILE A 161 0.26 -23.66 -14.41
CA ILE A 161 0.81 -25.02 -14.61
C ILE A 161 -0.30 -26.05 -14.91
N ARG A 162 -1.55 -25.74 -14.55
CA ARG A 162 -2.71 -26.64 -14.73
C ARG A 162 -3.44 -26.46 -16.06
N THR A 163 -2.98 -25.56 -16.90
CA THR A 163 -3.45 -25.33 -18.28
C THR A 163 -2.46 -25.84 -19.29
#